data_1911dee50deadc61eaf4ef2e0f8ee93f
#
_entry.id   1911dee50deadc61eaf4ef2e0f8ee93f
#
_cell.length_a   1.000
_cell.length_b   1.000
_cell.length_c   1.000
_cell.angle_alpha   90.00
_cell.angle_beta   90.00
_cell.angle_gamma   90.00
#
_symmetry.space_group_name_H-M   'P 1'
#
loop_
_entity.id
_entity.type
_entity.pdbx_description
1 polymer ?
#
loop_
_entity_poly.entity_id
_entity_poly.type
_entity_poly.pdbx_seq_one_letter_code
_entity_poly.pdbx_strand_id
1 'polypeptide(L)'
;MTSTTPARSDRPVRIGNASGFYGDRFSAMREMLEGGELDYLTGDYLAELTMLILGRDRLKDPALGYAKTFLRQMEDCLGLAIDKGVRIVSNAGGLNPHGLAVALRELADKLGIDASVAFVDGDDLVDRADELGLGTPLTANAYLGAFGIKSALDS
;
A
#
# COMPACT_ATOMS: atom_id res chain seq x y z
N MET A 1 8.57 -25.81 -20.28
CA MET A 1 7.47 -24.93 -19.81
C MET A 1 7.70 -23.58 -20.48
N THR A 2 6.95 -23.28 -21.51
CA THR A 2 7.07 -22.01 -22.25
C THR A 2 6.32 -20.93 -21.47
N SER A 3 7.07 -20.03 -20.86
CA SER A 3 6.52 -18.82 -20.25
C SER A 3 5.95 -17.95 -21.37
N THR A 4 4.65 -17.97 -21.56
CA THR A 4 3.95 -17.01 -22.42
C THR A 4 3.83 -15.71 -21.64
N THR A 5 4.73 -14.76 -21.91
CA THR A 5 4.54 -13.38 -21.50
C THR A 5 3.18 -12.92 -22.07
N PRO A 6 2.25 -12.43 -21.23
CA PRO A 6 0.97 -11.96 -21.76
C PRO A 6 1.21 -10.84 -22.77
N ALA A 7 0.50 -10.88 -23.89
CA ALA A 7 0.61 -9.86 -24.93
C ALA A 7 0.31 -8.49 -24.32
N ARG A 8 1.22 -7.55 -24.51
CA ARG A 8 1.07 -6.16 -24.06
C ARG A 8 -0.18 -5.58 -24.74
N SER A 9 -1.15 -5.14 -23.96
CA SER A 9 -2.32 -4.43 -24.50
C SER A 9 -1.86 -3.17 -25.22
N ASP A 10 -2.34 -2.95 -26.45
CA ASP A 10 -2.02 -1.72 -27.23
C ASP A 10 -2.76 -0.48 -26.68
N ARG A 11 -3.68 -0.64 -25.74
CA ARG A 11 -4.37 0.48 -25.11
C ARG A 11 -3.54 1.11 -23.99
N PRO A 12 -3.66 2.44 -23.76
CA PRO A 12 -3.05 3.11 -22.62
C PRO A 12 -3.51 2.49 -21.29
N VAL A 13 -2.57 2.34 -20.34
CA VAL A 13 -2.89 2.00 -18.95
C VAL A 13 -3.45 3.22 -18.25
N ARG A 14 -4.58 3.07 -17.56
CA ARG A 14 -5.26 4.13 -16.83
C ARG A 14 -4.97 4.01 -15.34
N ILE A 15 -4.27 4.98 -14.80
CA ILE A 15 -3.86 5.01 -13.40
C ILE A 15 -4.49 6.22 -12.72
N GLY A 16 -5.31 5.99 -11.70
CA GLY A 16 -5.83 7.04 -10.83
C GLY A 16 -5.00 7.18 -9.56
N ASN A 17 -5.10 8.31 -8.87
CA ASN A 17 -4.52 8.51 -7.55
C ASN A 17 -5.59 9.06 -6.60
N ALA A 18 -5.72 8.46 -5.42
CA ALA A 18 -6.77 8.77 -4.44
C ALA A 18 -6.25 9.46 -3.18
N SER A 19 -4.94 9.59 -3.01
CA SER A 19 -4.35 10.21 -1.81
C SER A 19 -3.00 10.82 -2.11
N GLY A 20 -2.75 12.00 -1.57
CA GLY A 20 -1.46 12.68 -1.60
C GLY A 20 -0.83 12.82 -0.21
N PHE A 21 -1.51 12.42 0.87
CA PHE A 21 -1.00 12.40 2.25
C PHE A 21 -1.92 11.60 3.19
N TYR A 22 -1.43 11.25 4.36
CA TYR A 22 -2.13 10.41 5.37
C TYR A 22 -3.52 10.91 5.78
N GLY A 23 -3.74 12.21 5.80
CA GLY A 23 -5.01 12.86 6.19
C GLY A 23 -5.87 13.35 5.03
N ASP A 24 -5.65 12.84 3.82
CA ASP A 24 -6.41 13.25 2.64
C ASP A 24 -7.87 12.81 2.69
N ARG A 25 -8.66 13.34 1.76
CA ARG A 25 -10.11 13.12 1.69
C ARG A 25 -10.46 11.64 1.65
N PHE A 26 -11.21 11.20 2.65
CA PHE A 26 -11.54 9.78 2.84
C PHE A 26 -12.32 9.19 1.64
N SER A 27 -13.26 9.96 1.09
CA SER A 27 -14.11 9.52 -0.03
C SER A 27 -13.39 9.43 -1.38
N ALA A 28 -12.17 9.99 -1.51
CA ALA A 28 -11.46 10.08 -2.78
C ALA A 28 -11.24 8.72 -3.46
N MET A 29 -10.98 7.66 -2.68
CA MET A 29 -10.81 6.31 -3.22
C MET A 29 -12.08 5.81 -3.91
N ARG A 30 -13.23 5.95 -3.27
CA ARG A 30 -14.53 5.58 -3.85
C ARG A 30 -14.86 6.43 -5.08
N GLU A 31 -14.69 7.74 -4.98
CA GLU A 31 -14.95 8.67 -6.08
C GLU A 31 -14.11 8.35 -7.31
N MET A 32 -12.84 7.99 -7.14
CA MET A 32 -11.97 7.56 -8.23
C MET A 32 -12.44 6.24 -8.86
N LEU A 33 -12.85 5.26 -8.05
CA LEU A 33 -13.36 3.99 -8.53
C LEU A 33 -14.70 4.16 -9.27
N GLU A 34 -15.57 5.04 -8.82
CA GLU A 34 -16.89 5.30 -9.44
C GLU A 34 -16.80 6.24 -10.64
N GLY A 35 -15.85 7.19 -10.62
CA GLY A 35 -15.76 8.29 -11.58
C GLY A 35 -15.24 7.95 -12.96
N GLY A 36 -14.68 6.76 -13.16
CA GLY A 36 -14.13 6.37 -14.46
C GLY A 36 -13.64 4.94 -14.51
N GLU A 37 -13.13 4.59 -15.69
CA GLU A 37 -12.48 3.29 -15.88
C GLU A 37 -11.00 3.39 -15.55
N LEU A 38 -10.55 2.56 -14.62
CA LEU A 38 -9.16 2.47 -14.17
C LEU A 38 -8.63 1.05 -14.33
N ASP A 39 -7.32 0.93 -14.55
CA ASP A 39 -6.59 -0.34 -14.45
C ASP A 39 -5.92 -0.44 -13.07
N TYR A 40 -5.44 0.72 -12.57
CA TYR A 40 -4.80 0.83 -11.27
C TYR A 40 -5.30 2.06 -10.51
N LEU A 41 -5.41 1.92 -9.21
CA LEU A 41 -5.62 3.03 -8.28
C LEU A 41 -4.44 3.08 -7.32
N THR A 42 -3.82 4.25 -7.22
CA THR A 42 -2.70 4.49 -6.30
C THR A 42 -3.12 5.40 -5.17
N GLY A 43 -2.33 5.39 -4.11
CA GLY A 43 -2.44 6.36 -3.02
C GLY A 43 -1.07 6.54 -2.37
N ASP A 44 -0.65 7.80 -2.23
CA ASP A 44 0.53 8.19 -1.48
C ASP A 44 0.12 8.69 -0.10
N TYR A 45 0.50 7.96 0.93
CA TYR A 45 0.15 8.24 2.34
C TYR A 45 1.34 8.74 3.14
N LEU A 46 2.55 8.68 2.58
CA LEU A 46 3.76 8.87 3.35
C LEU A 46 4.40 10.25 3.11
N ALA A 47 4.77 10.87 4.20
CA ALA A 47 5.64 12.03 4.31
C ALA A 47 6.33 11.97 5.68
N GLU A 48 7.25 12.88 5.97
CA GLU A 48 7.98 12.92 7.24
C GLU A 48 7.04 12.93 8.45
N LEU A 49 5.98 13.74 8.38
CA LEU A 49 4.96 13.79 9.43
C LEU A 49 4.23 12.47 9.60
N THR A 50 3.88 11.82 8.50
CA THR A 50 3.24 10.49 8.55
C THR A 50 4.17 9.47 9.17
N MET A 51 5.44 9.43 8.77
CA MET A 51 6.43 8.51 9.32
C MET A 51 6.61 8.72 10.82
N LEU A 52 6.59 9.99 11.29
CA LEU A 52 6.60 10.30 12.72
C LEU A 52 5.38 9.73 13.45
N ILE A 53 4.17 9.85 12.87
CA ILE A 53 2.94 9.32 13.45
C ILE A 53 3.01 7.79 13.51
N LEU A 54 3.36 7.14 12.41
CA LEU A 54 3.48 5.68 12.32
C LEU A 54 4.55 5.13 13.25
N GLY A 55 5.69 5.81 13.39
CA GLY A 55 6.75 5.46 14.33
C GLY A 55 6.28 5.52 15.78
N ARG A 56 5.52 6.55 16.16
CA ARG A 56 4.90 6.66 17.49
C ARG A 56 3.83 5.59 17.72
N ASP A 57 3.05 5.24 16.70
CA ASP A 57 2.07 4.16 16.80
C ASP A 57 2.78 2.82 17.02
N ARG A 58 3.84 2.51 16.25
CA ARG A 58 4.64 1.29 16.39
C ARG A 58 5.34 1.16 17.76
N LEU A 59 5.79 2.28 18.35
CA LEU A 59 6.34 2.26 19.71
C LEU A 59 5.32 1.88 20.77
N LYS A 60 4.04 2.21 20.58
CA LYS A 60 2.96 1.87 21.51
C LYS A 60 2.48 0.43 21.31
N ASP A 61 2.41 0.01 20.06
CA ASP A 61 1.95 -1.32 19.65
C ASP A 61 2.74 -1.76 18.40
N PRO A 62 3.63 -2.76 18.53
CA PRO A 62 4.43 -3.25 17.42
C PRO A 62 3.61 -3.81 16.23
N ALA A 63 2.35 -4.15 16.43
CA ALA A 63 1.45 -4.57 15.35
C ALA A 63 1.00 -3.40 14.45
N LEU A 64 1.14 -2.16 14.92
CA LEU A 64 0.82 -0.94 14.17
C LEU A 64 2.05 -0.47 13.34
N GLY A 65 1.96 0.74 12.78
CA GLY A 65 3.02 1.32 11.94
C GLY A 65 2.63 1.46 10.48
N TYR A 66 1.37 1.21 10.15
CA TYR A 66 0.78 1.41 8.82
C TYR A 66 -0.35 2.45 8.84
N ALA A 67 -0.74 2.95 7.68
CA ALA A 67 -1.79 3.96 7.55
C ALA A 67 -3.19 3.36 7.81
N LYS A 68 -3.72 3.57 9.00
CA LYS A 68 -5.06 3.09 9.42
C LYS A 68 -6.19 3.68 8.56
N THR A 69 -6.00 4.89 8.02
CA THR A 69 -6.98 5.50 7.09
C THR A 69 -7.13 4.70 5.82
N PHE A 70 -6.03 4.15 5.29
CA PHE A 70 -6.08 3.27 4.13
C PHE A 70 -6.91 1.99 4.42
N LEU A 71 -6.67 1.33 5.55
CA LEU A 71 -7.45 0.15 5.92
C LEU A 71 -8.95 0.45 6.01
N ARG A 72 -9.33 1.59 6.57
CA ARG A 72 -10.73 2.04 6.62
C ARG A 72 -11.30 2.35 5.23
N GLN A 73 -10.52 2.94 4.33
CA GLN A 73 -10.92 3.16 2.94
C GLN A 73 -11.14 1.82 2.21
N MET A 74 -10.30 0.82 2.49
CA MET A 74 -10.47 -0.52 1.93
C MET A 74 -11.72 -1.23 2.44
N GLU A 75 -12.15 -0.99 3.67
CA GLU A 75 -13.44 -1.51 4.17
C GLU A 75 -14.63 -1.07 3.28
N ASP A 76 -14.57 0.17 2.77
CA ASP A 76 -15.61 0.71 1.88
C ASP A 76 -15.41 0.37 0.39
N CYS A 77 -14.16 0.13 -0.04
CA CYS A 77 -13.81 0.16 -1.46
C CYS A 77 -13.26 -1.15 -2.02
N LEU A 78 -12.86 -2.12 -1.17
CA LEU A 78 -12.23 -3.36 -1.63
C LEU A 78 -13.14 -4.13 -2.61
N GLY A 79 -14.40 -4.35 -2.24
CA GLY A 79 -15.38 -5.03 -3.11
C GLY A 79 -15.55 -4.31 -4.44
N LEU A 80 -15.71 -3.00 -4.40
CA LEU A 80 -15.87 -2.20 -5.62
C LEU A 80 -14.62 -2.27 -6.53
N ALA A 81 -13.43 -2.27 -5.96
CA ALA A 81 -12.19 -2.40 -6.73
C ALA A 81 -12.08 -3.78 -7.40
N ILE A 82 -12.41 -4.85 -6.67
CA ILE A 82 -12.43 -6.22 -7.20
C ILE A 82 -13.47 -6.36 -8.31
N ASP A 83 -14.72 -5.89 -8.10
CA ASP A 83 -15.80 -5.97 -9.09
C ASP A 83 -15.43 -5.24 -10.40
N LYS A 84 -14.67 -4.17 -10.30
CA LYS A 84 -14.19 -3.39 -11.45
C LYS A 84 -12.86 -3.89 -12.03
N GLY A 85 -12.21 -4.87 -11.42
CA GLY A 85 -10.91 -5.38 -11.84
C GLY A 85 -9.78 -4.35 -11.67
N VAL A 86 -9.93 -3.39 -10.76
CA VAL A 86 -8.93 -2.35 -10.49
C VAL A 86 -7.93 -2.85 -9.47
N ARG A 87 -6.65 -2.82 -9.81
CA ARG A 87 -5.56 -3.15 -8.88
C ARG A 87 -5.19 -1.93 -8.05
N ILE A 88 -5.04 -2.11 -6.74
CA ILE A 88 -4.65 -1.03 -5.81
C ILE A 88 -3.18 -1.18 -5.44
N VAL A 89 -2.41 -0.09 -5.58
CA VAL A 89 -0.99 -0.02 -5.23
C VAL A 89 -0.77 1.19 -4.34
N SER A 90 -0.19 0.99 -3.15
CA SER A 90 -0.01 2.09 -2.19
C SER A 90 1.22 1.87 -1.32
N ASN A 91 1.79 2.96 -0.82
CA ASN A 91 2.82 2.97 0.22
C ASN A 91 2.24 2.99 1.65
N ALA A 92 0.93 2.77 1.80
CA ALA A 92 0.23 2.82 3.10
C ALA A 92 0.75 1.82 4.15
N GLY A 93 1.55 0.82 3.73
CA GLY A 93 2.23 -0.11 4.63
C GLY A 93 3.19 0.58 5.59
N GLY A 94 3.79 1.69 5.17
CA GLY A 94 4.65 2.52 6.02
C GLY A 94 5.78 1.73 6.67
N LEU A 95 5.76 1.63 7.99
CA LEU A 95 6.76 0.91 8.79
C LEU A 95 6.40 -0.55 9.08
N ASN A 96 5.22 -1.00 8.65
CA ASN A 96 4.75 -2.37 8.87
C ASN A 96 3.87 -2.85 7.70
N PRO A 97 4.44 -3.01 6.49
CA PRO A 97 3.70 -3.48 5.33
C PRO A 97 3.13 -4.90 5.51
N HIS A 98 3.84 -5.77 6.23
CA HIS A 98 3.34 -7.09 6.59
C HIS A 98 2.08 -7.01 7.45
N GLY A 99 2.09 -6.18 8.51
CA GLY A 99 0.94 -5.98 9.39
C GLY A 99 -0.28 -5.44 8.65
N LEU A 100 -0.08 -4.50 7.72
CA LEU A 100 -1.17 -4.03 6.86
C LEU A 100 -1.70 -5.15 5.97
N ALA A 101 -0.83 -5.97 5.37
CA ALA A 101 -1.26 -7.08 4.52
C ALA A 101 -2.08 -8.12 5.30
N VAL A 102 -1.71 -8.43 6.55
CA VAL A 102 -2.50 -9.30 7.44
C VAL A 102 -3.87 -8.68 7.69
N ALA A 103 -3.92 -7.41 8.11
CA ALA A 103 -5.18 -6.71 8.38
C ALA A 103 -6.11 -6.63 7.15
N LEU A 104 -5.53 -6.47 5.94
CA LEU A 104 -6.31 -6.48 4.71
C LEU A 104 -6.88 -7.85 4.36
N ARG A 105 -6.15 -8.93 4.60
CA ARG A 105 -6.66 -10.29 4.40
C ARG A 105 -7.78 -10.62 5.38
N GLU A 106 -7.61 -10.27 6.66
CA GLU A 106 -8.66 -10.41 7.67
C GLU A 106 -9.92 -9.60 7.30
N LEU A 107 -9.72 -8.39 6.76
CA LEU A 107 -10.82 -7.56 6.26
C LEU A 107 -11.52 -8.22 5.07
N ALA A 108 -10.77 -8.74 4.10
CA ALA A 108 -11.33 -9.45 2.95
C ALA A 108 -12.14 -10.68 3.38
N ASP A 109 -11.63 -11.48 4.30
CA ASP A 109 -12.32 -12.63 4.89
C ASP A 109 -13.62 -12.20 5.58
N LYS A 110 -13.57 -11.14 6.40
CA LYS A 110 -14.75 -10.57 7.08
C LYS A 110 -15.83 -10.11 6.10
N LEU A 111 -15.41 -9.57 4.96
CA LEU A 111 -16.33 -9.10 3.90
C LEU A 111 -16.77 -10.20 2.94
N GLY A 112 -16.20 -11.41 3.03
CA GLY A 112 -16.46 -12.50 2.10
C GLY A 112 -15.91 -12.24 0.69
N ILE A 113 -14.82 -11.47 0.57
CA ILE A 113 -14.20 -11.07 -0.68
C ILE A 113 -12.92 -11.87 -0.90
N ASP A 114 -12.80 -12.52 -2.06
CA ASP A 114 -11.55 -13.16 -2.47
C ASP A 114 -10.60 -12.10 -3.04
N ALA A 115 -9.56 -11.76 -2.27
CA ALA A 115 -8.60 -10.73 -2.62
C ALA A 115 -7.17 -11.19 -2.43
N SER A 116 -6.36 -11.11 -3.49
CA SER A 116 -4.91 -11.31 -3.41
C SER A 116 -4.23 -10.07 -2.85
N VAL A 117 -3.48 -10.24 -1.76
CA VAL A 117 -2.74 -9.14 -1.12
C VAL A 117 -1.27 -9.50 -1.05
N ALA A 118 -0.43 -8.71 -1.73
CA ALA A 118 1.02 -8.77 -1.64
C ALA A 118 1.59 -7.55 -0.90
N PHE A 119 2.79 -7.67 -0.36
CA PHE A 119 3.53 -6.56 0.22
C PHE A 119 5.00 -6.63 -0.20
N VAL A 120 5.68 -5.49 -0.13
CA VAL A 120 7.12 -5.35 -0.34
C VAL A 120 7.71 -4.76 0.93
N ASP A 121 8.80 -5.32 1.40
CA ASP A 121 9.56 -4.90 2.57
C ASP A 121 11.05 -4.77 2.27
N GLY A 122 11.88 -4.58 3.32
CA GLY A 122 13.33 -4.50 3.21
C GLY A 122 13.87 -3.06 3.14
N ASP A 123 13.01 -2.08 3.29
CA ASP A 123 13.37 -0.65 3.28
C ASP A 123 13.62 -0.07 4.69
N ASP A 124 13.18 -0.73 5.76
CA ASP A 124 13.40 -0.27 7.14
C ASP A 124 14.88 -0.46 7.54
N LEU A 125 15.52 0.64 7.94
CA LEU A 125 16.93 0.72 8.32
C LEU A 125 17.14 1.01 9.80
N VAL A 126 16.08 1.08 10.60
CA VAL A 126 16.18 1.46 12.03
C VAL A 126 17.11 0.50 12.78
N ASP A 127 17.02 -0.81 12.55
CA ASP A 127 17.87 -1.82 13.20
C ASP A 127 19.35 -1.73 12.77
N ARG A 128 19.63 -1.00 11.69
CA ARG A 128 20.98 -0.76 11.16
C ARG A 128 21.45 0.69 11.39
N ALA A 129 20.73 1.47 12.18
CA ALA A 129 20.99 2.89 12.36
C ALA A 129 22.42 3.17 12.87
N ASP A 130 22.91 2.39 13.81
CA ASP A 130 24.26 2.53 14.37
C ASP A 130 25.34 2.21 13.30
N GLU A 131 25.16 1.13 12.54
CA GLU A 131 26.05 0.74 11.44
C GLU A 131 26.14 1.85 10.37
N LEU A 132 25.02 2.48 10.09
CA LEU A 132 24.88 3.51 9.06
C LEU A 132 25.17 4.93 9.55
N GLY A 133 25.49 5.10 10.84
CA GLY A 133 25.77 6.42 11.43
C GLY A 133 24.56 7.35 11.48
N LEU A 134 23.35 6.81 11.57
CA LEU A 134 22.11 7.58 11.57
C LEU A 134 21.69 8.09 12.96
N GLY A 135 22.47 7.80 14.00
CA GLY A 135 22.15 8.14 15.37
C GLY A 135 21.00 7.28 15.91
N THR A 136 20.02 7.91 16.58
CA THR A 136 18.85 7.24 17.17
C THR A 136 17.56 7.70 16.48
N PRO A 137 17.33 7.32 15.23
CA PRO A 137 16.12 7.74 14.51
C PRO A 137 14.89 7.00 15.03
N LEU A 138 13.74 7.66 15.03
CA LEU A 138 12.45 7.01 15.24
C LEU A 138 12.07 6.14 14.04
N THR A 139 12.42 6.60 12.85
CA THR A 139 12.22 5.91 11.56
C THR A 139 13.38 6.19 10.63
N ALA A 140 13.78 5.20 9.84
CA ALA A 140 14.79 5.33 8.81
C ALA A 140 14.47 4.34 7.69
N ASN A 141 14.18 4.83 6.49
CA ASN A 141 13.76 3.98 5.38
C ASN A 141 14.53 4.31 4.11
N ALA A 142 14.86 3.29 3.33
CA ALA A 142 15.45 3.42 2.01
C ALA A 142 14.38 3.52 0.92
N TYR A 143 14.70 4.20 -0.18
CA TYR A 143 13.92 4.14 -1.40
C TYR A 143 14.39 2.97 -2.25
N LEU A 144 13.56 1.92 -2.38
CA LEU A 144 13.92 0.69 -3.11
C LEU A 144 13.48 0.72 -4.59
N GLY A 145 12.69 1.72 -5.00
CA GLY A 145 12.10 1.78 -6.33
C GLY A 145 10.95 0.78 -6.52
N ALA A 146 10.57 0.53 -7.77
CA ALA A 146 9.34 -0.18 -8.11
C ALA A 146 9.53 -1.67 -8.47
N PHE A 147 10.73 -2.22 -8.42
CA PHE A 147 10.98 -3.61 -8.84
C PHE A 147 10.22 -4.64 -7.98
N GLY A 148 10.17 -4.43 -6.66
CA GLY A 148 9.39 -5.27 -5.76
C GLY A 148 7.89 -5.21 -6.06
N ILE A 149 7.36 -4.02 -6.30
CA ILE A 149 5.96 -3.80 -6.68
C ILE A 149 5.64 -4.51 -8.00
N LYS A 150 6.53 -4.36 -9.01
CA LYS A 150 6.37 -5.06 -10.28
C LYS A 150 6.31 -6.57 -10.09
N SER A 151 7.23 -7.13 -9.30
CA SER A 151 7.26 -8.57 -9.00
C SER A 151 5.98 -9.04 -8.31
N ALA A 152 5.47 -8.26 -7.36
CA ALA A 152 4.21 -8.55 -6.68
C ALA A 152 2.99 -8.50 -7.60
N LEU A 153 3.00 -7.58 -8.59
CA LEU A 153 1.92 -7.48 -9.58
C LEU A 153 1.94 -8.57 -10.64
N ASP A 154 3.10 -9.21 -10.85
CA ASP A 154 3.30 -10.29 -11.84
C ASP A 154 2.99 -11.68 -11.25
N SER A 155 2.87 -11.80 -9.91
CA SER A 155 2.62 -13.07 -9.22
C SER A 155 1.12 -13.40 -9.15
#